data_451d6b7a425300f8b70027620458b856
#
_entry.id   451d6b7a425300f8b70027620458b856
#
_cell.length_a   1.000
_cell.length_b   1.000
_cell.length_c   1.000
_cell.angle_alpha   90.00
_cell.angle_beta   90.00
_cell.angle_gamma   90.00
#
_symmetry.space_group_name_H-M   'P 1'
#
loop_
_entity.id
_entity.type
_entity.pdbx_description
1 polymer ?
#
loop_
_entity_poly.entity_id
_entity_poly.type
_entity_poly.pdbx_seq_one_letter_code
_entity_poly.pdbx_strand_id
1 'polypeptide(L)'
;MFWIFTVVVILVVVVFISLTIKIVPQQRVGVVERLGKFHRLLTPGLNILIPVIDQVRHTHDLRIQQANVPPQTVITKDNVQVQIDTIIFYQVVGPEQATYGISDYVYGVRNISTATMRQIIGKMELDETLSGREKISTEIRIALDEATEKWGVRIERVEVIDIKPPLDIQEAMDKQMKAERNKRAIVLEAEAAKQDMILRAEGDKQSKILKAEGDKEARIREAEGFRQAQELEALGEAKAIQAVAEAEKSRIELLRDAALNESVLAYQSFEALKEVAKGPANKVFIPSNAIETLGSLGAIGEVFKATKDGK
;
A
#
# COMPACT_ATOMS: atom_id res chain seq x y z
N MET A 1 -17.27 -92.38 5.03
CA MET A 1 -18.34 -91.57 4.40
C MET A 1 -18.80 -90.40 5.29
N PHE A 2 -19.06 -90.61 6.56
CA PHE A 2 -19.57 -89.54 7.45
C PHE A 2 -18.66 -88.32 7.55
N TRP A 3 -17.33 -88.47 7.66
CA TRP A 3 -16.36 -87.43 7.71
C TRP A 3 -16.30 -86.55 6.44
N ILE A 4 -16.43 -87.15 5.28
CA ILE A 4 -16.46 -86.44 3.99
C ILE A 4 -17.71 -85.55 3.92
N PHE A 5 -18.86 -86.07 4.35
CA PHE A 5 -20.12 -85.34 4.38
C PHE A 5 -20.06 -84.18 5.34
N THR A 6 -19.47 -84.32 6.57
CA THR A 6 -19.29 -83.21 7.51
C THR A 6 -18.34 -82.12 6.99
N VAL A 7 -17.24 -82.47 6.33
CA VAL A 7 -16.34 -81.55 5.69
C VAL A 7 -17.01 -80.74 4.58
N VAL A 8 -17.80 -81.40 3.74
CA VAL A 8 -18.58 -80.75 2.66
C VAL A 8 -19.60 -79.73 3.25
N VAL A 9 -20.34 -80.15 4.31
CA VAL A 9 -21.31 -79.24 4.96
C VAL A 9 -20.63 -78.05 5.57
N ILE A 10 -19.50 -78.25 6.26
CA ILE A 10 -18.73 -77.12 6.81
C ILE A 10 -18.23 -76.14 5.70
N LEU A 11 -17.74 -76.73 4.61
CA LEU A 11 -17.27 -75.93 3.47
C LEU A 11 -18.40 -75.10 2.85
N VAL A 12 -19.60 -75.71 2.67
CA VAL A 12 -20.79 -75.00 2.18
C VAL A 12 -21.20 -73.87 3.12
N VAL A 13 -21.21 -74.14 4.42
CA VAL A 13 -21.51 -73.07 5.44
C VAL A 13 -20.51 -71.95 5.38
N VAL A 14 -19.21 -72.26 5.29
CA VAL A 14 -18.16 -71.24 5.20
C VAL A 14 -18.32 -70.38 3.93
N VAL A 15 -18.56 -71.01 2.79
CA VAL A 15 -18.82 -70.31 1.52
C VAL A 15 -20.08 -69.45 1.64
N PHE A 16 -21.16 -69.97 2.24
CA PHE A 16 -22.39 -69.21 2.44
C PHE A 16 -22.16 -67.97 3.34
N ILE A 17 -21.41 -68.04 4.44
CA ILE A 17 -21.07 -67.00 5.31
C ILE A 17 -20.18 -65.96 4.55
N SER A 18 -19.22 -66.42 3.77
CA SER A 18 -18.34 -65.54 2.96
C SER A 18 -19.13 -64.72 1.94
N LEU A 19 -20.16 -65.29 1.32
CA LEU A 19 -21.04 -64.61 0.35
C LEU A 19 -22.05 -63.67 1.03
N THR A 20 -22.35 -63.89 2.32
CA THR A 20 -23.29 -63.09 3.10
C THR A 20 -22.68 -61.74 3.54
N ILE A 21 -21.37 -61.68 3.79
CA ILE A 21 -20.68 -60.52 4.31
C ILE A 21 -20.11 -59.68 3.15
N LYS A 22 -20.57 -58.42 3.04
CA LYS A 22 -20.04 -57.44 2.08
C LYS A 22 -19.52 -56.23 2.81
N ILE A 23 -18.22 -55.93 2.67
CA ILE A 23 -17.60 -54.73 3.21
C ILE A 23 -17.62 -53.66 2.12
N VAL A 24 -18.22 -52.50 2.45
CA VAL A 24 -18.28 -51.33 1.57
C VAL A 24 -17.29 -50.30 2.08
N PRO A 25 -16.34 -49.84 1.23
CA PRO A 25 -15.40 -48.79 1.61
C PRO A 25 -16.09 -47.43 1.90
N GLN A 26 -15.43 -46.58 2.64
CA GLN A 26 -15.84 -45.18 2.85
C GLN A 26 -16.07 -44.46 1.51
N GLN A 27 -17.07 -43.57 1.48
CA GLN A 27 -17.41 -42.77 0.28
C GLN A 27 -17.92 -43.64 -0.91
N ARG A 28 -18.31 -44.90 -0.68
CA ARG A 28 -18.97 -45.71 -1.68
C ARG A 28 -20.31 -46.23 -1.15
N VAL A 29 -21.26 -46.36 -2.05
CA VAL A 29 -22.61 -46.89 -1.73
C VAL A 29 -22.98 -47.91 -2.77
N GLY A 30 -23.38 -49.09 -2.33
CA GLY A 30 -23.91 -50.14 -3.18
C GLY A 30 -25.44 -50.11 -3.24
N VAL A 31 -26.00 -50.23 -4.42
CA VAL A 31 -27.45 -50.36 -4.62
C VAL A 31 -27.80 -51.85 -4.66
N VAL A 32 -28.64 -52.31 -3.73
CA VAL A 32 -29.05 -53.71 -3.61
C VAL A 32 -30.45 -53.91 -4.18
N GLU A 33 -30.53 -54.84 -5.08
CA GLU A 33 -31.78 -55.41 -5.60
C GLU A 33 -32.11 -56.74 -4.91
N ARG A 34 -33.39 -56.90 -4.54
CA ARG A 34 -33.94 -58.15 -4.07
C ARG A 34 -34.99 -58.66 -5.08
N LEU A 35 -34.71 -59.77 -5.74
CA LEU A 35 -35.56 -60.30 -6.79
C LEU A 35 -35.95 -59.28 -7.87
N GLY A 36 -34.98 -58.44 -8.27
CA GLY A 36 -35.16 -57.40 -9.30
C GLY A 36 -35.85 -56.14 -8.86
N LYS A 37 -36.14 -55.98 -7.56
CA LYS A 37 -36.67 -54.72 -7.01
C LYS A 37 -35.62 -54.05 -6.12
N PHE A 38 -35.56 -52.72 -6.15
CA PHE A 38 -34.76 -51.94 -5.19
C PHE A 38 -35.14 -52.33 -3.75
N HIS A 39 -34.16 -52.65 -2.95
CA HIS A 39 -34.37 -53.04 -1.56
C HIS A 39 -33.76 -52.05 -0.58
N ARG A 40 -32.45 -51.76 -0.69
CA ARG A 40 -31.74 -50.81 0.19
C ARG A 40 -30.42 -50.39 -0.40
N LEU A 41 -29.87 -49.34 0.21
CA LEU A 41 -28.50 -48.88 -0.03
C LEU A 41 -27.55 -49.51 0.99
N LEU A 42 -26.38 -49.99 0.55
CA LEU A 42 -25.30 -50.45 1.41
C LEU A 42 -24.48 -49.23 1.86
N THR A 43 -24.58 -48.89 3.13
CA THR A 43 -23.74 -47.85 3.73
C THR A 43 -22.30 -48.33 3.93
N PRO A 44 -21.32 -47.43 4.05
CA PRO A 44 -19.93 -47.79 4.36
C PRO A 44 -19.85 -48.64 5.63
N GLY A 45 -19.02 -49.68 5.60
CA GLY A 45 -18.83 -50.63 6.69
C GLY A 45 -19.27 -52.05 6.35
N LEU A 46 -19.57 -52.85 7.36
CA LEU A 46 -19.95 -54.22 7.23
C LEU A 46 -21.47 -54.34 6.95
N ASN A 47 -21.82 -54.98 5.86
CA ASN A 47 -23.21 -55.22 5.46
C ASN A 47 -23.48 -56.73 5.29
N ILE A 48 -24.64 -57.14 5.70
CA ILE A 48 -25.10 -58.53 5.59
C ILE A 48 -26.10 -58.60 4.42
N LEU A 49 -25.81 -59.42 3.46
CA LEU A 49 -26.64 -59.73 2.27
C LEU A 49 -27.14 -61.15 2.34
N ILE A 50 -28.33 -61.40 1.82
CA ILE A 50 -28.84 -62.76 1.67
C ILE A 50 -28.33 -63.30 0.32
N PRO A 51 -27.41 -64.29 0.30
CA PRO A 51 -26.88 -64.81 -0.95
C PRO A 51 -28.02 -65.34 -1.83
N VAL A 52 -27.85 -65.23 -3.14
CA VAL A 52 -28.81 -65.63 -4.16
C VAL A 52 -30.04 -64.74 -4.33
N ILE A 53 -30.55 -64.15 -3.25
CA ILE A 53 -31.75 -63.29 -3.28
C ILE A 53 -31.38 -61.82 -3.43
N ASP A 54 -30.32 -61.35 -2.69
CA ASP A 54 -29.84 -60.00 -2.72
C ASP A 54 -28.66 -59.86 -3.70
N GLN A 55 -28.78 -58.94 -4.64
CA GLN A 55 -27.77 -58.71 -5.64
C GLN A 55 -27.34 -57.23 -5.63
N VAL A 56 -26.04 -56.96 -5.55
CA VAL A 56 -25.51 -55.58 -5.69
C VAL A 56 -25.49 -55.22 -7.17
N ARG A 57 -26.40 -54.35 -7.58
CA ARG A 57 -26.55 -53.90 -8.98
C ARG A 57 -25.42 -53.00 -9.44
N HIS A 58 -25.22 -51.91 -8.70
CA HIS A 58 -24.16 -50.97 -8.94
C HIS A 58 -23.53 -50.47 -7.63
N THR A 59 -22.27 -50.08 -7.70
CA THR A 59 -21.57 -49.38 -6.60
C THR A 59 -21.15 -48.03 -7.09
N HIS A 60 -21.71 -46.97 -6.49
CA HIS A 60 -21.39 -45.59 -6.81
C HIS A 60 -20.33 -45.02 -5.85
N ASP A 61 -19.44 -44.23 -6.39
CA ASP A 61 -18.48 -43.43 -5.61
C ASP A 61 -19.12 -42.06 -5.33
N LEU A 62 -19.20 -41.68 -4.05
CA LEU A 62 -19.82 -40.43 -3.59
C LEU A 62 -18.83 -39.25 -3.56
N ARG A 63 -17.61 -39.48 -3.93
CA ARG A 63 -16.62 -38.41 -4.06
C ARG A 63 -16.88 -37.54 -5.28
N ILE A 64 -16.39 -36.31 -5.27
CA ILE A 64 -16.42 -35.49 -6.48
C ILE A 64 -15.60 -36.18 -7.57
N GLN A 65 -16.21 -36.36 -8.71
CA GLN A 65 -15.63 -36.97 -9.90
C GLN A 65 -15.58 -35.94 -11.03
N GLN A 66 -14.74 -36.19 -12.01
CA GLN A 66 -14.64 -35.35 -13.20
C GLN A 66 -15.11 -36.12 -14.45
N ALA A 67 -15.91 -35.45 -15.26
CA ALA A 67 -16.23 -35.86 -16.61
C ALA A 67 -15.56 -34.92 -17.60
N ASN A 68 -14.64 -35.46 -18.38
CA ASN A 68 -14.04 -34.72 -19.46
C ASN A 68 -14.98 -34.71 -20.67
N VAL A 69 -15.38 -33.53 -21.14
CA VAL A 69 -16.16 -33.36 -22.37
C VAL A 69 -15.16 -33.14 -23.50
N PRO A 70 -15.13 -33.99 -24.53
CA PRO A 70 -14.20 -33.81 -25.63
C PRO A 70 -14.44 -32.46 -26.32
N PRO A 71 -13.41 -31.88 -26.97
CA PRO A 71 -13.51 -30.61 -27.66
C PRO A 71 -14.70 -30.57 -28.62
N GLN A 72 -15.55 -29.57 -28.47
CA GLN A 72 -16.76 -29.38 -29.28
C GLN A 72 -16.60 -28.15 -30.15
N THR A 73 -16.99 -28.32 -31.43
CA THR A 73 -17.07 -27.20 -32.37
C THR A 73 -18.44 -26.53 -32.26
N VAL A 74 -18.45 -25.25 -31.97
CA VAL A 74 -19.66 -24.43 -31.82
C VAL A 74 -19.54 -23.18 -32.64
N ILE A 75 -20.67 -22.63 -33.12
CA ILE A 75 -20.72 -21.39 -33.90
C ILE A 75 -21.27 -20.30 -32.99
N THR A 76 -20.56 -19.21 -32.88
CA THR A 76 -20.95 -18.02 -32.12
C THR A 76 -22.01 -17.21 -32.86
N LYS A 77 -22.61 -16.21 -32.21
CA LYS A 77 -23.62 -15.33 -32.79
C LYS A 77 -23.13 -14.56 -34.03
N ASP A 78 -21.88 -14.18 -34.05
CA ASP A 78 -21.17 -13.50 -35.15
C ASP A 78 -20.64 -14.46 -36.22
N ASN A 79 -21.14 -15.72 -36.19
CA ASN A 79 -20.87 -16.76 -37.20
C ASN A 79 -19.40 -17.23 -37.25
N VAL A 80 -18.68 -17.12 -36.15
CA VAL A 80 -17.33 -17.68 -35.99
C VAL A 80 -17.40 -19.07 -35.42
N GLN A 81 -16.68 -20.01 -36.03
CA GLN A 81 -16.57 -21.38 -35.54
C GLN A 81 -15.49 -21.48 -34.47
N VAL A 82 -15.83 -21.85 -33.23
CA VAL A 82 -14.88 -21.99 -32.13
C VAL A 82 -14.87 -23.41 -31.61
N GLN A 83 -13.70 -23.89 -31.19
CA GLN A 83 -13.53 -25.17 -30.52
C GLN A 83 -13.39 -24.94 -29.02
N ILE A 84 -14.18 -25.67 -28.23
CA ILE A 84 -14.26 -25.46 -26.79
C ILE A 84 -14.09 -26.77 -26.04
N ASP A 85 -13.19 -26.75 -25.04
CA ASP A 85 -12.93 -27.88 -24.14
C ASP A 85 -13.50 -27.58 -22.77
N THR A 86 -14.19 -28.60 -22.16
CA THR A 86 -14.85 -28.39 -20.88
C THR A 86 -14.63 -29.61 -19.96
N ILE A 87 -14.42 -29.34 -18.68
CA ILE A 87 -14.42 -30.34 -17.62
C ILE A 87 -15.59 -30.06 -16.67
N ILE A 88 -16.32 -31.12 -16.31
CA ILE A 88 -17.44 -31.06 -15.39
C ILE A 88 -17.07 -31.81 -14.12
N PHE A 89 -17.17 -31.14 -12.98
CA PHE A 89 -17.03 -31.75 -11.67
C PHE A 89 -18.43 -32.06 -11.13
N TYR A 90 -18.68 -33.30 -10.84
CA TYR A 90 -19.99 -33.79 -10.37
C TYR A 90 -19.83 -34.73 -9.20
N GLN A 91 -20.90 -34.89 -8.43
CA GLN A 91 -21.01 -35.80 -7.30
C GLN A 91 -22.33 -36.55 -7.36
N VAL A 92 -22.27 -37.83 -7.11
CA VAL A 92 -23.49 -38.64 -6.96
C VAL A 92 -24.03 -38.47 -5.54
N VAL A 93 -25.20 -37.84 -5.41
CA VAL A 93 -25.89 -37.63 -4.13
C VAL A 93 -27.07 -38.58 -3.94
N GLY A 94 -27.66 -39.05 -5.04
CA GLY A 94 -28.75 -40.01 -5.05
C GLY A 94 -28.38 -41.31 -5.77
N PRO A 95 -27.73 -42.29 -5.11
CA PRO A 95 -27.29 -43.53 -5.76
C PRO A 95 -28.43 -44.36 -6.37
N GLU A 96 -29.63 -44.32 -5.79
CA GLU A 96 -30.82 -44.96 -6.33
C GLU A 96 -31.23 -44.32 -7.66
N GLN A 97 -31.37 -42.99 -7.70
CA GLN A 97 -31.72 -42.26 -8.91
C GLN A 97 -30.64 -42.41 -9.99
N ALA A 98 -29.35 -42.45 -9.57
CA ALA A 98 -28.24 -42.64 -10.49
C ALA A 98 -28.23 -44.04 -11.13
N THR A 99 -28.81 -45.02 -10.45
CA THR A 99 -28.92 -46.42 -10.97
C THR A 99 -30.14 -46.63 -11.86
N TYR A 100 -31.29 -46.04 -11.50
CA TYR A 100 -32.56 -46.34 -12.18
C TYR A 100 -33.08 -45.17 -13.04
N GLY A 101 -32.63 -43.95 -12.79
CA GLY A 101 -33.11 -42.77 -13.51
C GLY A 101 -32.50 -42.62 -14.92
N ILE A 102 -31.30 -43.15 -15.13
CA ILE A 102 -30.60 -43.10 -16.42
C ILE A 102 -29.66 -44.29 -16.56
N SER A 103 -29.47 -44.81 -17.79
CA SER A 103 -28.56 -45.92 -18.04
C SER A 103 -27.09 -45.60 -17.79
N ASP A 104 -26.65 -44.38 -18.17
CA ASP A 104 -25.30 -43.88 -17.96
C ASP A 104 -25.38 -42.34 -17.73
N TYR A 105 -25.29 -41.97 -16.47
CA TYR A 105 -25.35 -40.54 -16.08
C TYR A 105 -24.13 -39.76 -16.55
N VAL A 106 -22.94 -40.37 -16.67
CA VAL A 106 -21.72 -39.69 -17.15
C VAL A 106 -21.90 -39.29 -18.61
N TYR A 107 -22.40 -40.23 -19.42
CA TYR A 107 -22.73 -39.97 -20.81
C TYR A 107 -23.85 -38.93 -20.95
N GLY A 108 -24.88 -39.02 -20.11
CA GLY A 108 -25.97 -38.06 -20.06
C GLY A 108 -25.48 -36.65 -19.74
N VAL A 109 -24.65 -36.47 -18.71
CA VAL A 109 -24.04 -35.20 -18.32
C VAL A 109 -23.24 -34.59 -19.47
N ARG A 110 -22.41 -35.39 -20.15
CA ARG A 110 -21.64 -34.94 -21.32
C ARG A 110 -22.52 -34.43 -22.45
N ASN A 111 -23.58 -35.18 -22.80
CA ASN A 111 -24.48 -34.82 -23.90
C ASN A 111 -25.26 -33.53 -23.60
N ILE A 112 -25.81 -33.39 -22.39
CA ILE A 112 -26.50 -32.15 -21.98
C ILE A 112 -25.54 -30.99 -21.95
N SER A 113 -24.32 -31.18 -21.40
CA SER A 113 -23.29 -30.13 -21.42
C SER A 113 -23.02 -29.66 -22.84
N THR A 114 -22.82 -30.57 -23.79
CA THR A 114 -22.58 -30.20 -25.19
C THR A 114 -23.75 -29.42 -25.79
N ALA A 115 -24.98 -29.83 -25.52
CA ALA A 115 -26.16 -29.13 -26.02
C ALA A 115 -26.34 -27.74 -25.41
N THR A 116 -26.17 -27.65 -24.08
CA THR A 116 -26.26 -26.39 -23.33
C THR A 116 -25.16 -25.41 -23.74
N MET A 117 -23.91 -25.87 -23.87
CA MET A 117 -22.78 -25.08 -24.34
C MET A 117 -23.07 -24.49 -25.73
N ARG A 118 -23.58 -25.33 -26.67
CA ARG A 118 -23.95 -24.85 -28.01
C ARG A 118 -25.04 -23.79 -27.96
N GLN A 119 -26.00 -23.91 -27.08
CA GLN A 119 -27.10 -22.97 -26.91
C GLN A 119 -26.60 -21.62 -26.33
N ILE A 120 -25.73 -21.66 -25.32
CA ILE A 120 -25.20 -20.45 -24.66
C ILE A 120 -24.29 -19.69 -25.61
N ILE A 121 -23.30 -20.36 -26.18
CA ILE A 121 -22.31 -19.74 -27.07
C ILE A 121 -22.93 -19.24 -28.38
N GLY A 122 -23.92 -19.94 -28.91
CA GLY A 122 -24.66 -19.48 -30.08
C GLY A 122 -25.43 -18.16 -29.87
N LYS A 123 -25.58 -17.69 -28.62
CA LYS A 123 -26.16 -16.37 -28.29
C LYS A 123 -25.12 -15.29 -28.01
N MET A 124 -23.83 -15.66 -27.85
CA MET A 124 -22.73 -14.76 -27.50
C MET A 124 -21.86 -14.45 -28.72
N GLU A 125 -21.28 -13.26 -28.74
CA GLU A 125 -20.26 -12.88 -29.72
C GLU A 125 -18.90 -13.48 -29.33
N LEU A 126 -17.97 -13.56 -30.28
CA LEU A 126 -16.66 -14.17 -30.04
C LEU A 126 -15.90 -13.48 -28.87
N ASP A 127 -15.86 -12.14 -28.89
CA ASP A 127 -15.21 -11.38 -27.84
C ASP A 127 -15.83 -11.59 -26.46
N GLU A 128 -17.16 -11.68 -26.39
CA GLU A 128 -17.89 -12.00 -25.16
C GLU A 128 -17.62 -13.42 -24.71
N THR A 129 -17.51 -14.37 -25.64
CA THR A 129 -17.20 -15.78 -25.36
C THR A 129 -15.78 -15.94 -24.78
N LEU A 130 -14.81 -15.21 -25.33
CA LEU A 130 -13.42 -15.25 -24.86
C LEU A 130 -13.23 -14.58 -23.47
N SER A 131 -13.92 -13.47 -23.25
CA SER A 131 -13.82 -12.72 -21.98
C SER A 131 -14.76 -13.24 -20.89
N GLY A 132 -15.90 -13.84 -21.28
CA GLY A 132 -16.99 -14.26 -20.39
C GLY A 132 -16.93 -15.71 -19.93
N ARG A 133 -15.76 -16.34 -19.85
CA ARG A 133 -15.63 -17.77 -19.48
C ARG A 133 -16.33 -18.13 -18.18
N GLU A 134 -16.24 -17.27 -17.17
CA GLU A 134 -16.89 -17.50 -15.86
C GLU A 134 -18.42 -17.46 -15.94
N LYS A 135 -18.97 -16.55 -16.76
CA LYS A 135 -20.40 -16.48 -17.04
C LYS A 135 -20.90 -17.73 -17.74
N ILE A 136 -20.16 -18.18 -18.77
CA ILE A 136 -20.46 -19.43 -19.50
C ILE A 136 -20.44 -20.63 -18.56
N SER A 137 -19.39 -20.78 -17.74
CA SER A 137 -19.27 -21.86 -16.76
C SER A 137 -20.44 -21.88 -15.78
N THR A 138 -20.87 -20.71 -15.31
CA THR A 138 -21.98 -20.57 -14.37
C THR A 138 -23.33 -20.92 -15.02
N GLU A 139 -23.59 -20.44 -16.23
CA GLU A 139 -24.83 -20.73 -16.97
C GLU A 139 -24.93 -22.23 -17.32
N ILE A 140 -23.81 -22.84 -17.76
CA ILE A 140 -23.77 -24.28 -18.03
C ILE A 140 -24.02 -25.06 -16.74
N ARG A 141 -23.39 -24.68 -15.62
CA ARG A 141 -23.57 -25.36 -14.32
C ARG A 141 -25.04 -25.34 -13.89
N ILE A 142 -25.71 -24.19 -13.95
CA ILE A 142 -27.13 -24.07 -13.56
C ILE A 142 -28.03 -24.97 -14.42
N ALA A 143 -27.87 -24.92 -15.73
CA ALA A 143 -28.68 -25.70 -16.65
C ALA A 143 -28.41 -27.22 -16.53
N LEU A 144 -27.15 -27.60 -16.24
CA LEU A 144 -26.81 -29.00 -15.99
C LEU A 144 -27.37 -29.48 -14.66
N ASP A 145 -27.25 -28.72 -13.59
CA ASP A 145 -27.71 -29.11 -12.26
C ASP A 145 -29.22 -29.38 -12.26
N GLU A 146 -30.00 -28.49 -12.88
CA GLU A 146 -31.45 -28.68 -13.07
C GLU A 146 -31.80 -29.99 -13.84
N ALA A 147 -31.03 -30.27 -14.89
CA ALA A 147 -31.28 -31.43 -15.71
C ALA A 147 -30.87 -32.76 -15.02
N THR A 148 -29.80 -32.73 -14.22
CA THR A 148 -29.19 -33.91 -13.59
C THR A 148 -29.75 -34.22 -12.19
N GLU A 149 -30.50 -33.28 -11.58
CA GLU A 149 -31.15 -33.49 -10.28
C GLU A 149 -32.02 -34.75 -10.27
N LYS A 150 -32.76 -35.01 -11.35
CA LYS A 150 -33.61 -36.21 -11.51
C LYS A 150 -32.83 -37.52 -11.49
N TRP A 151 -31.54 -37.44 -11.78
CA TRP A 151 -30.64 -38.60 -11.78
C TRP A 151 -29.84 -38.72 -10.48
N GLY A 152 -30.13 -37.87 -9.48
CA GLY A 152 -29.38 -37.86 -8.23
C GLY A 152 -27.90 -37.48 -8.38
N VAL A 153 -27.58 -36.73 -9.43
CA VAL A 153 -26.24 -36.21 -9.72
C VAL A 153 -26.25 -34.70 -9.55
N ARG A 154 -25.39 -34.19 -8.69
CA ARG A 154 -25.18 -32.75 -8.47
C ARG A 154 -23.96 -32.28 -9.25
N ILE A 155 -24.08 -31.16 -9.90
CA ILE A 155 -22.96 -30.50 -10.59
C ILE A 155 -22.33 -29.47 -9.65
N GLU A 156 -21.12 -29.76 -9.21
CA GLU A 156 -20.37 -28.87 -8.31
C GLU A 156 -19.79 -27.69 -9.06
N ARG A 157 -19.12 -27.95 -10.19
CA ARG A 157 -18.46 -26.93 -10.99
C ARG A 157 -18.29 -27.36 -12.44
N VAL A 158 -18.35 -26.39 -13.34
CA VAL A 158 -18.01 -26.54 -14.74
C VAL A 158 -16.84 -25.61 -15.06
N GLU A 159 -15.82 -26.14 -15.70
CA GLU A 159 -14.62 -25.39 -16.10
C GLU A 159 -14.48 -25.42 -17.62
N VAL A 160 -14.42 -24.25 -18.23
CA VAL A 160 -14.04 -24.07 -19.63
C VAL A 160 -12.51 -23.98 -19.69
N ILE A 161 -11.86 -25.00 -20.23
CA ILE A 161 -10.40 -25.10 -20.28
C ILE A 161 -9.85 -24.13 -21.31
N ASP A 162 -10.33 -24.27 -22.56
CA ASP A 162 -9.83 -23.53 -23.69
C ASP A 162 -10.93 -23.21 -24.69
N ILE A 163 -10.80 -22.06 -25.34
CA ILE A 163 -11.66 -21.59 -26.42
C ILE A 163 -10.76 -21.20 -27.58
N LYS A 164 -10.77 -22.00 -28.66
CA LYS A 164 -9.89 -21.84 -29.81
C LYS A 164 -10.67 -21.36 -31.02
N PRO A 165 -10.53 -20.11 -31.41
CA PRO A 165 -11.03 -19.64 -32.71
C PRO A 165 -10.15 -20.17 -33.85
N PRO A 166 -10.58 -20.11 -35.11
CA PRO A 166 -9.76 -20.39 -36.29
C PRO A 166 -8.51 -19.50 -36.33
N LEU A 167 -7.43 -20.01 -36.90
CA LEU A 167 -6.11 -19.34 -36.93
C LEU A 167 -6.14 -17.97 -37.61
N ASP A 168 -6.88 -17.84 -38.68
CA ASP A 168 -7.06 -16.57 -39.42
C ASP A 168 -7.72 -15.49 -38.56
N ILE A 169 -8.73 -15.86 -37.79
CA ILE A 169 -9.39 -14.96 -36.83
C ILE A 169 -8.46 -14.62 -35.67
N GLN A 170 -7.74 -15.61 -35.15
CA GLN A 170 -6.77 -15.37 -34.08
C GLN A 170 -5.67 -14.40 -34.50
N GLU A 171 -5.11 -14.54 -35.70
CA GLU A 171 -4.12 -13.62 -36.24
C GLU A 171 -4.67 -12.20 -36.43
N ALA A 172 -5.93 -12.08 -36.93
CA ALA A 172 -6.59 -10.79 -37.06
C ALA A 172 -6.80 -10.10 -35.72
N MET A 173 -7.29 -10.83 -34.72
CA MET A 173 -7.46 -10.34 -33.34
C MET A 173 -6.13 -9.93 -32.69
N ASP A 174 -5.07 -10.71 -32.89
CA ASP A 174 -3.74 -10.38 -32.37
C ASP A 174 -3.21 -9.06 -32.98
N LYS A 175 -3.41 -8.85 -34.26
CA LYS A 175 -3.05 -7.59 -34.94
C LYS A 175 -3.87 -6.41 -34.40
N GLN A 176 -5.17 -6.59 -34.25
CA GLN A 176 -6.06 -5.57 -33.69
C GLN A 176 -5.71 -5.24 -32.26
N MET A 177 -5.50 -6.26 -31.41
CA MET A 177 -5.10 -6.06 -30.00
C MET A 177 -3.75 -5.35 -29.87
N LYS A 178 -2.77 -5.71 -30.70
CA LYS A 178 -1.46 -5.01 -30.73
C LYS A 178 -1.64 -3.55 -31.11
N ALA A 179 -2.44 -3.24 -32.15
CA ALA A 179 -2.71 -1.87 -32.58
C ALA A 179 -3.42 -1.06 -31.47
N GLU A 180 -4.41 -1.66 -30.81
CA GLU A 180 -5.13 -1.00 -29.73
C GLU A 180 -4.24 -0.78 -28.48
N ARG A 181 -3.43 -1.76 -28.11
CA ARG A 181 -2.44 -1.59 -27.02
C ARG A 181 -1.42 -0.50 -27.34
N ASN A 182 -0.92 -0.45 -28.57
CA ASN A 182 -0.02 0.61 -29.02
C ASN A 182 -0.69 1.98 -28.94
N LYS A 183 -1.94 2.10 -29.42
CA LYS A 183 -2.71 3.34 -29.29
C LYS A 183 -2.89 3.78 -27.85
N ARG A 184 -3.28 2.85 -26.96
CA ARG A 184 -3.42 3.15 -25.53
C ARG A 184 -2.08 3.54 -24.89
N ALA A 185 -0.97 2.88 -25.26
CA ALA A 185 0.35 3.23 -24.77
C ALA A 185 0.76 4.66 -25.16
N ILE A 186 0.55 5.05 -26.43
CA ILE A 186 0.85 6.40 -26.92
C ILE A 186 -0.01 7.45 -26.20
N VAL A 187 -1.32 7.17 -26.02
CA VAL A 187 -2.21 8.09 -25.30
C VAL A 187 -1.77 8.26 -23.85
N LEU A 188 -1.47 7.14 -23.16
CA LEU A 188 -1.03 7.17 -21.78
C LEU A 188 0.32 7.90 -21.61
N GLU A 189 1.25 7.68 -22.56
CA GLU A 189 2.54 8.39 -22.59
C GLU A 189 2.36 9.89 -22.78
N ALA A 190 1.48 10.29 -23.70
CA ALA A 190 1.16 11.70 -23.94
C ALA A 190 0.46 12.36 -22.73
N GLU A 191 -0.45 11.64 -22.08
CA GLU A 191 -1.10 12.10 -20.85
C GLU A 191 -0.10 12.23 -19.70
N ALA A 192 0.80 11.26 -19.54
CA ALA A 192 1.86 11.29 -18.52
C ALA A 192 2.83 12.46 -18.77
N ALA A 193 3.24 12.69 -20.03
CA ALA A 193 4.09 13.83 -20.38
C ALA A 193 3.41 15.17 -20.12
N LYS A 194 2.11 15.30 -20.44
CA LYS A 194 1.32 16.49 -20.12
C LYS A 194 1.25 16.72 -18.60
N GLN A 195 0.97 15.68 -17.85
CA GLN A 195 0.89 15.75 -16.39
C GLN A 195 2.24 16.14 -15.76
N ASP A 196 3.34 15.57 -16.25
CA ASP A 196 4.69 15.92 -15.82
C ASP A 196 5.01 17.42 -16.09
N MET A 197 4.65 17.94 -17.25
CA MET A 197 4.81 19.37 -17.58
C MET A 197 4.00 20.27 -16.63
N ILE A 198 2.75 19.90 -16.34
CA ILE A 198 1.88 20.66 -15.43
C ILE A 198 2.48 20.65 -14.02
N LEU A 199 2.85 19.48 -13.49
CA LEU A 199 3.42 19.34 -12.16
C LEU A 199 4.75 20.10 -12.02
N ARG A 200 5.61 20.07 -13.04
CA ARG A 200 6.85 20.86 -13.05
C ARG A 200 6.56 22.37 -13.02
N ALA A 201 5.63 22.83 -13.88
CA ALA A 201 5.26 24.25 -13.92
C ALA A 201 4.64 24.72 -12.58
N GLU A 202 3.81 23.91 -11.97
CA GLU A 202 3.24 24.18 -10.64
C GLU A 202 4.33 24.18 -9.56
N GLY A 203 5.25 23.22 -9.58
CA GLY A 203 6.40 23.14 -8.68
C GLY A 203 7.31 24.36 -8.80
N ASP A 204 7.62 24.78 -10.03
CA ASP A 204 8.41 25.98 -10.29
C ASP A 204 7.72 27.25 -9.80
N LYS A 205 6.42 27.38 -10.05
CA LYS A 205 5.61 28.48 -9.53
C LYS A 205 5.63 28.54 -8.00
N GLN A 206 5.37 27.39 -7.37
CA GLN A 206 5.36 27.29 -5.91
C GLN A 206 6.73 27.58 -5.30
N SER A 207 7.80 27.07 -5.91
CA SER A 207 9.18 27.35 -5.51
C SER A 207 9.50 28.85 -5.57
N LYS A 208 9.10 29.55 -6.65
CA LYS A 208 9.29 30.98 -6.80
C LYS A 208 8.49 31.77 -5.75
N ILE A 209 7.26 31.38 -5.45
CA ILE A 209 6.43 32.01 -4.43
C ILE A 209 7.10 31.87 -3.04
N LEU A 210 7.43 30.63 -2.66
CA LEU A 210 8.08 30.34 -1.37
C LEU A 210 9.41 31.07 -1.21
N LYS A 211 10.21 31.17 -2.29
CA LYS A 211 11.45 31.90 -2.28
C LYS A 211 11.21 33.42 -2.06
N ALA A 212 10.23 33.99 -2.79
CA ALA A 212 9.88 35.39 -2.63
C ALA A 212 9.32 35.72 -1.24
N GLU A 213 8.53 34.84 -0.67
CA GLU A 213 8.02 34.97 0.70
C GLU A 213 9.15 34.86 1.73
N GLY A 214 10.07 33.90 1.55
CA GLY A 214 11.26 33.74 2.38
C GLY A 214 12.17 34.98 2.34
N ASP A 215 12.44 35.53 1.14
CA ASP A 215 13.22 36.74 0.96
C ASP A 215 12.55 37.97 1.62
N LYS A 216 11.22 38.07 1.51
CA LYS A 216 10.43 39.10 2.18
C LYS A 216 10.54 38.98 3.71
N GLU A 217 10.35 37.78 4.24
CA GLU A 217 10.43 37.56 5.68
C GLU A 217 11.84 37.79 6.24
N ALA A 218 12.86 37.36 5.49
CA ALA A 218 14.25 37.65 5.84
C ALA A 218 14.52 39.13 5.94
N ARG A 219 14.08 39.94 4.95
CA ARG A 219 14.22 41.40 4.99
C ARG A 219 13.48 42.07 6.15
N ILE A 220 12.29 41.59 6.48
CA ILE A 220 11.53 42.09 7.63
C ILE A 220 12.27 41.78 8.92
N ARG A 221 12.75 40.57 9.12
CA ARG A 221 13.52 40.19 10.32
C ARG A 221 14.84 40.90 10.43
N GLU A 222 15.52 41.15 9.32
CA GLU A 222 16.74 41.93 9.28
C GLU A 222 16.48 43.39 9.69
N ALA A 223 15.43 44.03 9.14
CA ALA A 223 15.02 45.38 9.49
C ALA A 223 14.59 45.52 10.96
N GLU A 224 13.83 44.51 11.47
CA GLU A 224 13.45 44.46 12.88
C GLU A 224 14.66 44.28 13.80
N GLY A 225 15.61 43.42 13.42
CA GLY A 225 16.86 43.21 14.15
C GLY A 225 17.71 44.47 14.18
N PHE A 226 17.80 45.20 13.05
CA PHE A 226 18.52 46.48 12.98
C PHE A 226 17.87 47.54 13.87
N ARG A 227 16.53 47.65 13.83
CA ARG A 227 15.80 48.57 14.72
C ARG A 227 16.03 48.25 16.19
N GLN A 228 15.92 46.97 16.58
CA GLN A 228 16.19 46.57 17.96
C GLN A 228 17.62 46.81 18.40
N ALA A 229 18.59 46.58 17.53
CA ALA A 229 20.00 46.90 17.82
C ALA A 229 20.19 48.40 18.07
N GLN A 230 19.61 49.27 17.22
CA GLN A 230 19.66 50.71 17.40
C GLN A 230 18.98 51.19 18.69
N GLU A 231 17.80 50.62 19.02
CA GLU A 231 17.11 50.94 20.27
C GLU A 231 17.93 50.53 21.50
N LEU A 232 18.54 49.31 21.46
CA LEU A 232 19.39 48.84 22.55
C LEU A 232 20.68 49.66 22.70
N GLU A 233 21.29 50.08 21.59
CA GLU A 233 22.46 50.93 21.55
C GLU A 233 22.14 52.33 22.14
N ALA A 234 21.04 52.95 21.70
CA ALA A 234 20.60 54.24 22.23
C ALA A 234 20.23 54.17 23.72
N LEU A 235 19.57 53.06 24.16
CA LEU A 235 19.29 52.83 25.59
C LEU A 235 20.60 52.62 26.38
N GLY A 236 21.56 51.93 25.80
CA GLY A 236 22.89 51.74 26.38
C GLY A 236 23.65 53.06 26.56
N GLU A 237 23.68 53.91 25.52
CA GLU A 237 24.28 55.23 25.58
C GLU A 237 23.58 56.15 26.60
N ALA A 238 22.23 56.16 26.60
CA ALA A 238 21.46 56.91 27.57
C ALA A 238 21.77 56.52 29.02
N LYS A 239 21.85 55.23 29.29
CA LYS A 239 22.21 54.68 30.61
C LYS A 239 23.67 54.99 30.96
N ALA A 240 24.58 54.95 30.00
CA ALA A 240 25.98 55.32 30.22
C ALA A 240 26.10 56.78 30.56
N ILE A 241 25.40 57.68 29.85
CA ILE A 241 25.34 59.10 30.13
C ILE A 241 24.76 59.40 31.52
N GLN A 242 23.65 58.72 31.87
CA GLN A 242 23.05 58.82 33.20
C GLN A 242 24.03 58.43 34.30
N ALA A 243 24.67 57.25 34.12
CA ALA A 243 25.64 56.73 35.10
C ALA A 243 26.82 57.64 35.29
N VAL A 244 27.33 58.26 34.19
CA VAL A 244 28.40 59.26 34.25
C VAL A 244 27.93 60.53 34.97
N ALA A 245 26.72 61.02 34.64
CA ALA A 245 26.15 62.21 35.30
C ALA A 245 25.88 61.98 36.79
N GLU A 246 25.44 60.79 37.17
CA GLU A 246 25.20 60.42 38.55
C GLU A 246 26.50 60.25 39.34
N ALA A 247 27.52 59.67 38.70
CA ALA A 247 28.86 59.58 39.25
C ALA A 247 29.50 61.01 39.44
N GLU A 248 29.27 61.92 38.48
CA GLU A 248 29.77 63.29 38.53
C GLU A 248 29.05 64.15 39.59
N LYS A 249 27.70 63.91 39.72
CA LYS A 249 26.92 64.51 40.81
C LYS A 249 27.42 64.03 42.17
N SER A 250 27.64 62.75 42.36
CA SER A 250 28.18 62.20 43.59
C SER A 250 29.58 62.69 43.89
N ARG A 251 30.41 62.85 42.85
CA ARG A 251 31.74 63.47 42.99
C ARG A 251 31.66 64.95 43.45
N ILE A 252 30.74 65.73 42.88
CA ILE A 252 30.51 67.15 43.27
C ILE A 252 29.95 67.22 44.69
N GLU A 253 29.03 66.36 45.09
CA GLU A 253 28.48 66.30 46.44
C GLU A 253 29.57 65.92 47.47
N LEU A 254 30.42 64.94 47.18
CA LEU A 254 31.56 64.56 48.01
C LEU A 254 32.61 65.70 48.13
N LEU A 255 32.83 66.47 47.06
CA LEU A 255 33.71 67.65 47.05
C LEU A 255 33.08 68.78 47.87
N ARG A 256 31.78 68.97 47.87
CA ARG A 256 31.05 69.95 48.64
C ARG A 256 31.06 69.64 50.12
N ASP A 257 30.91 68.37 50.51
CA ASP A 257 30.93 67.93 51.89
C ASP A 257 32.36 67.93 52.50
N ALA A 258 33.40 67.88 51.66
CA ALA A 258 34.80 67.86 52.06
C ALA A 258 35.34 69.30 52.40
N ALA A 259 34.45 70.30 52.67
CA ALA A 259 34.82 71.69 53.02
C ALA A 259 35.98 72.22 52.17
N LEU A 260 35.65 72.98 51.12
CA LEU A 260 36.61 73.62 50.17
C LEU A 260 37.77 74.33 50.87
N ASN A 261 38.87 73.65 51.06
CA ASN A 261 40.12 74.21 51.43
C ASN A 261 40.92 74.62 50.18
N GLU A 262 41.68 75.71 50.26
CA GLU A 262 42.47 76.31 49.14
C GLU A 262 43.36 75.24 48.46
N SER A 263 43.82 74.25 49.17
CA SER A 263 44.60 73.13 48.66
C SER A 263 43.81 72.12 47.76
N VAL A 264 42.45 71.95 47.90
CA VAL A 264 41.60 71.12 47.04
C VAL A 264 41.31 71.83 45.72
N LEU A 265 41.14 73.14 45.73
CA LEU A 265 41.00 73.97 44.50
C LEU A 265 42.31 73.98 43.69
N ALA A 266 43.48 74.05 44.33
CA ALA A 266 44.74 73.91 43.65
C ALA A 266 44.91 72.49 43.01
N TYR A 267 44.50 71.39 43.68
CA TYR A 267 44.59 70.07 43.14
C TYR A 267 43.67 69.90 41.91
N GLN A 268 42.43 70.40 41.96
CA GLN A 268 41.51 70.35 40.82
C GLN A 268 42.00 71.14 39.60
N SER A 269 42.64 72.33 39.86
CA SER A 269 43.23 73.12 38.77
C SER A 269 44.39 72.39 38.09
N PHE A 270 45.20 71.64 38.85
CA PHE A 270 46.24 70.75 38.31
C PHE A 270 45.70 69.58 37.54
N GLU A 271 44.58 68.95 37.98
CA GLU A 271 43.95 67.83 37.28
C GLU A 271 43.30 68.31 35.98
N ALA A 272 42.65 69.45 35.96
CA ALA A 272 42.10 70.07 34.74
C ALA A 272 43.22 70.42 33.74
N LEU A 273 44.36 70.95 34.21
CA LEU A 273 45.55 71.24 33.39
C LEU A 273 46.17 69.93 32.82
N LYS A 274 46.16 68.81 33.56
CA LYS A 274 46.67 67.55 33.13
C LYS A 274 45.77 66.91 32.05
N GLU A 275 44.44 67.09 32.14
CA GLU A 275 43.51 66.68 31.14
C GLU A 275 43.61 67.46 29.84
N VAL A 276 43.76 68.80 29.94
CA VAL A 276 44.03 69.70 28.79
C VAL A 276 45.37 69.37 28.14
N ALA A 277 46.39 69.00 28.92
CA ALA A 277 47.70 68.60 28.40
C ALA A 277 47.72 67.28 27.66
N LYS A 278 46.72 66.42 27.86
CA LYS A 278 46.53 65.13 27.13
C LYS A 278 45.84 65.29 25.75
N GLY A 279 45.28 66.48 25.49
CA GLY A 279 44.62 66.74 24.21
C GLY A 279 45.62 66.83 23.05
N PRO A 280 45.24 66.50 21.81
CA PRO A 280 46.14 66.50 20.65
C PRO A 280 46.56 67.85 20.16
N ALA A 281 46.13 68.98 20.79
CA ALA A 281 46.46 70.36 20.42
C ALA A 281 47.42 70.98 21.45
N ASN A 282 48.69 71.00 21.14
CA ASN A 282 49.81 71.48 21.99
C ASN A 282 49.93 72.97 22.13
N LYS A 283 48.84 73.75 22.14
CA LYS A 283 48.88 75.20 22.39
C LYS A 283 47.90 75.55 23.49
N VAL A 284 48.43 75.72 24.68
CA VAL A 284 47.66 76.23 25.83
C VAL A 284 47.95 77.69 26.00
N PHE A 285 46.96 78.54 25.79
CA PHE A 285 47.03 79.94 26.13
C PHE A 285 46.73 80.15 27.62
N ILE A 286 47.73 80.43 28.41
CA ILE A 286 47.60 80.77 29.85
C ILE A 286 47.52 82.29 29.99
N PRO A 287 46.43 82.85 30.50
CA PRO A 287 46.35 84.29 30.77
C PRO A 287 47.40 84.71 31.84
N SER A 288 48.00 85.91 31.70
CA SER A 288 49.12 86.41 32.50
C SER A 288 48.85 86.46 34.02
N ASN A 289 47.59 86.63 34.42
CA ASN A 289 47.19 86.62 35.83
C ASN A 289 47.18 85.24 36.52
N ALA A 290 47.20 84.13 35.71
CA ALA A 290 47.34 82.76 36.24
C ALA A 290 48.83 82.37 36.45
N ILE A 291 49.76 83.10 35.91
CA ILE A 291 51.19 82.83 36.03
C ILE A 291 51.72 83.34 37.39
N GLU A 292 51.13 84.41 37.99
CA GLU A 292 51.52 84.92 39.32
C GLU A 292 51.15 83.94 40.45
N THR A 293 50.08 83.17 40.36
CA THR A 293 49.71 82.14 41.32
C THR A 293 50.49 80.83 41.14
N LEU A 294 51.02 80.59 39.93
CA LEU A 294 51.86 79.42 39.61
C LEU A 294 53.36 79.65 39.85
N GLY A 295 53.77 80.92 39.95
CA GLY A 295 55.19 81.35 40.19
C GLY A 295 55.69 81.00 41.59
N SER A 296 54.82 80.74 42.55
CA SER A 296 55.18 80.33 43.93
C SER A 296 55.50 78.86 44.08
N LEU A 297 55.27 78.07 43.06
CA LEU A 297 55.53 76.64 43.07
C LEU A 297 56.56 76.27 41.99
N GLY A 298 57.86 76.23 42.42
CA GLY A 298 59.06 75.94 41.62
C GLY A 298 59.07 74.64 40.80
N ALA A 299 57.87 74.21 40.27
CA ALA A 299 57.68 72.93 39.56
C ALA A 299 57.55 73.02 38.03
N ILE A 300 57.51 74.27 37.44
CA ILE A 300 57.30 74.39 35.99
C ILE A 300 58.55 73.99 35.19
N GLY A 301 59.74 74.06 35.81
CA GLY A 301 60.99 73.72 35.14
C GLY A 301 61.18 72.24 34.82
N GLU A 302 60.60 71.35 35.60
CA GLU A 302 60.78 69.93 35.40
C GLU A 302 59.75 69.28 34.40
N VAL A 303 58.54 69.87 34.28
CA VAL A 303 57.51 69.34 33.34
C VAL A 303 57.94 69.63 31.89
N PHE A 304 58.65 70.72 31.62
CA PHE A 304 59.17 71.01 30.26
C PHE A 304 60.45 70.26 29.90
N LYS A 305 61.14 69.67 30.87
CA LYS A 305 62.34 68.86 30.61
C LYS A 305 61.98 67.40 30.25
N ALA A 306 60.89 66.89 30.77
CA ALA A 306 60.45 65.52 30.51
C ALA A 306 59.84 65.34 29.11
N THR A 307 59.44 66.39 28.40
CA THR A 307 58.85 66.34 27.05
C THR A 307 59.87 66.40 25.92
N LYS A 308 61.18 66.59 26.23
CA LYS A 308 62.21 66.71 25.20
C LYS A 308 63.01 65.40 24.93
N ASP A 309 62.86 64.42 25.77
CA ASP A 309 63.63 63.17 25.68
C ASP A 309 62.75 61.90 25.33
N GLY A 310 61.56 62.12 24.81
CA GLY A 310 60.70 61.07 24.31
C GLY A 310 60.51 61.13 22.79
N LYS A 311 61.48 60.60 22.03
CA LYS A 311 61.32 60.26 20.64
C LYS A 311 60.70 58.89 20.55
#